data_386bd2df50a0bf0823b376a27fdcd812
#
_entry.id   386bd2df50a0bf0823b376a27fdcd812
#
_cell.length_a   1.000
_cell.length_b   1.000
_cell.length_c   1.000
_cell.angle_alpha   90.00
_cell.angle_beta   90.00
_cell.angle_gamma   90.00
#
_symmetry.space_group_name_H-M   'P 1'
#
loop_
_entity.id
_entity.type
_entity.pdbx_description
1 polymer ?
#
loop_
_entity_poly.entity_id
_entity_poly.type
_entity_poly.pdbx_seq_one_letter_code
_entity_poly.pdbx_strand_id
1 'polypeptide(L)'
;MAKKIHNIEGVQLGTASSHTRYGDKEDSLIITLPKTAQVSCKFTSNKLKAAPVQLAINNLSSYSSGAKAFLINAGNANAATGQQGMKNVKSYCKAIASELNLKEENVIPFSTGVIGEALPVNNYLSAFQEANTKLSPKNWAKAANAILTTDTRPKIISKKITIGKQTFSITGFAKGSGMIRPDFATLLSFVFIDAKINRRSLNKMHAEALDCSFNAITVDGDTSPNDSSALVANGNEAKLVETNSKAEKKIAQCVKGIFKELAELLIEDAEGATKKIKISVNKANNLQQAKSVAFTVAESPLVKTAMFGSDANWGRILSAIGRDRTIDTIENVQIKVNDVPLVKKGNIDPKYSEAKASRAMKKKEILIQIILNTGKTEFEVLTSDLSEDYVLINSDYRS
;
A
#
# COMPACT_ATOMS: atom_id res chain seq x y z
N MET A 1 13.96 10.83 -17.49
CA MET A 1 13.57 9.76 -18.44
C MET A 1 12.45 8.93 -17.80
N ALA A 2 11.33 8.70 -18.52
CA ALA A 2 10.27 7.81 -18.02
C ALA A 2 10.85 6.40 -17.80
N LYS A 3 10.65 5.85 -16.59
CA LYS A 3 11.12 4.48 -16.29
C LYS A 3 10.40 3.50 -17.22
N LYS A 4 11.14 2.60 -17.86
CA LYS A 4 10.59 1.60 -18.80
C LYS A 4 9.69 0.63 -18.05
N ILE A 5 8.44 0.52 -18.48
CA ILE A 5 7.47 -0.46 -17.96
C ILE A 5 7.62 -1.77 -18.74
N HIS A 6 7.73 -2.88 -18.04
CA HIS A 6 7.85 -4.21 -18.61
C HIS A 6 6.52 -4.95 -18.53
N ASN A 7 6.02 -5.39 -19.67
CA ASN A 7 4.81 -6.20 -19.73
C ASN A 7 5.01 -7.56 -19.04
N ILE A 8 3.95 -8.09 -18.48
CA ILE A 8 3.88 -9.44 -17.91
C ILE A 8 3.08 -10.30 -18.89
N GLU A 9 3.65 -11.38 -19.33
CA GLU A 9 3.07 -12.23 -20.37
C GLU A 9 1.66 -12.72 -19.95
N GLY A 10 0.70 -12.63 -20.87
CA GLY A 10 -0.67 -13.05 -20.68
C GLY A 10 -1.52 -12.17 -19.75
N VAL A 11 -0.96 -11.14 -19.13
CA VAL A 11 -1.72 -10.15 -18.37
C VAL A 11 -2.17 -9.03 -19.31
N GLN A 12 -3.47 -8.73 -19.32
CA GLN A 12 -4.03 -7.63 -20.07
C GLN A 12 -4.83 -6.71 -19.16
N LEU A 13 -4.82 -5.42 -19.49
CA LEU A 13 -5.44 -4.35 -18.70
C LEU A 13 -6.30 -3.49 -19.62
N GLY A 14 -7.52 -3.21 -19.21
CA GLY A 14 -8.45 -2.33 -19.93
C GLY A 14 -9.05 -1.32 -18.98
N THR A 15 -9.22 -0.08 -19.42
CA THR A 15 -9.76 1.03 -18.62
C THR A 15 -10.88 1.75 -19.34
N ALA A 16 -11.86 2.26 -18.58
CA ALA A 16 -12.94 3.09 -19.06
C ALA A 16 -13.44 4.04 -17.97
N SER A 17 -14.24 5.05 -18.35
CA SER A 17 -14.92 5.94 -17.42
C SER A 17 -16.31 5.40 -17.09
N SER A 18 -16.68 5.42 -15.81
CA SER A 18 -18.05 5.17 -15.37
C SER A 18 -18.95 6.40 -15.54
N HIS A 19 -18.39 7.57 -15.91
CA HIS A 19 -19.08 8.86 -15.98
C HIS A 19 -19.85 9.21 -14.70
N THR A 20 -19.32 8.79 -13.55
CA THR A 20 -19.91 9.09 -12.24
C THR A 20 -19.16 10.24 -11.55
N ARG A 21 -18.33 9.94 -10.54
CA ARG A 21 -17.70 10.95 -9.68
C ARG A 21 -16.65 11.82 -10.39
N TYR A 22 -15.92 11.25 -11.34
CA TYR A 22 -14.77 11.90 -12.00
C TYR A 22 -15.04 12.31 -13.46
N GLY A 23 -16.30 12.34 -13.88
CA GLY A 23 -16.65 12.68 -15.28
C GLY A 23 -16.00 11.73 -16.29
N ASP A 24 -15.26 12.29 -17.25
CA ASP A 24 -14.62 11.50 -18.30
C ASP A 24 -13.30 10.82 -17.91
N LYS A 25 -12.79 11.05 -16.68
CA LYS A 25 -11.61 10.34 -16.18
C LYS A 25 -11.90 8.85 -16.09
N GLU A 26 -11.00 8.03 -16.65
CA GLU A 26 -11.09 6.56 -16.47
C GLU A 26 -10.99 6.22 -14.99
N ASP A 27 -11.97 5.49 -14.46
CA ASP A 27 -12.13 5.10 -13.04
C ASP A 27 -12.52 3.64 -12.85
N SER A 28 -12.56 2.90 -13.94
CA SER A 28 -12.88 1.49 -14.00
C SER A 28 -11.78 0.73 -14.69
N LEU A 29 -11.25 -0.32 -14.05
CA LEU A 29 -10.13 -1.13 -14.54
C LEU A 29 -10.51 -2.60 -14.51
N ILE A 30 -10.31 -3.29 -15.63
CA ILE A 30 -10.33 -4.74 -15.72
C ILE A 30 -8.92 -5.26 -15.97
N ILE A 31 -8.52 -6.31 -15.25
CA ILE A 31 -7.26 -7.02 -15.46
C ILE A 31 -7.59 -8.49 -15.69
N THR A 32 -7.20 -9.05 -16.83
CA THR A 32 -7.32 -10.47 -17.11
C THR A 32 -5.99 -11.17 -16.88
N LEU A 33 -6.06 -12.39 -16.35
CA LEU A 33 -4.91 -13.22 -15.96
C LEU A 33 -4.87 -14.50 -16.77
N PRO A 34 -3.67 -15.05 -17.05
CA PRO A 34 -3.54 -16.37 -17.65
C PRO A 34 -4.22 -17.47 -16.80
N LYS A 35 -4.68 -18.53 -17.46
CA LYS A 35 -5.29 -19.68 -16.75
C LYS A 35 -4.35 -20.33 -15.74
N THR A 36 -3.05 -20.27 -15.98
CA THR A 36 -1.97 -20.80 -15.12
C THR A 36 -1.60 -19.89 -13.94
N ALA A 37 -2.12 -18.65 -13.92
CA ALA A 37 -1.75 -17.68 -12.90
C ALA A 37 -2.06 -18.16 -11.48
N GLN A 38 -1.11 -17.91 -10.58
CA GLN A 38 -1.27 -18.04 -9.13
C GLN A 38 -1.43 -16.67 -8.51
N VAL A 39 -2.36 -16.54 -7.58
CA VAL A 39 -2.71 -15.27 -6.96
C VAL A 39 -2.64 -15.37 -5.43
N SER A 40 -1.99 -14.39 -4.82
CA SER A 40 -1.99 -14.15 -3.38
C SER A 40 -2.63 -12.80 -3.13
N CYS A 41 -3.77 -12.77 -2.43
CA CYS A 41 -4.39 -11.52 -1.99
C CYS A 41 -4.33 -11.40 -0.47
N LYS A 42 -4.20 -10.15 0.00
CA LYS A 42 -4.34 -9.75 1.39
C LYS A 42 -5.33 -8.60 1.47
N PHE A 43 -6.10 -8.55 2.54
CA PHE A 43 -7.22 -7.63 2.71
C PHE A 43 -7.19 -6.99 4.08
N THR A 44 -7.85 -5.85 4.21
CA THR A 44 -7.96 -5.07 5.44
C THR A 44 -8.39 -5.89 6.67
N SER A 45 -7.81 -5.57 7.81
CA SER A 45 -8.23 -6.06 9.14
C SER A 45 -9.43 -5.28 9.69
N ASN A 46 -9.80 -4.15 9.08
CA ASN A 46 -10.93 -3.34 9.51
C ASN A 46 -12.20 -4.20 9.63
N LYS A 47 -12.94 -4.02 10.72
CA LYS A 47 -14.19 -4.77 10.95
C LYS A 47 -15.31 -4.37 10.00
N LEU A 48 -15.31 -3.12 9.53
CA LEU A 48 -16.19 -2.62 8.48
C LEU A 48 -15.63 -2.96 7.09
N LYS A 49 -15.60 -4.26 6.73
CA LYS A 49 -15.15 -4.65 5.39
C LYS A 49 -16.15 -4.26 4.33
N ALA A 50 -15.69 -3.60 3.26
CA ALA A 50 -16.49 -3.27 2.09
C ALA A 50 -17.06 -4.54 1.41
N ALA A 51 -18.19 -4.43 0.72
CA ALA A 51 -18.82 -5.55 0.03
C ALA A 51 -17.87 -6.24 -0.99
N PRO A 52 -17.08 -5.51 -1.81
CA PRO A 52 -16.08 -6.13 -2.68
C PRO A 52 -15.03 -6.94 -1.93
N VAL A 53 -14.54 -6.45 -0.79
CA VAL A 53 -13.56 -7.16 0.04
C VAL A 53 -14.14 -8.47 0.59
N GLN A 54 -15.38 -8.44 1.09
CA GLN A 54 -16.06 -9.63 1.58
C GLN A 54 -16.24 -10.67 0.46
N LEU A 55 -16.69 -10.24 -0.73
CA LEU A 55 -16.86 -11.13 -1.88
C LEU A 55 -15.52 -11.69 -2.36
N ALA A 56 -14.47 -10.86 -2.44
CA ALA A 56 -13.13 -11.28 -2.82
C ALA A 56 -12.55 -12.36 -1.88
N ILE A 57 -12.70 -12.17 -0.56
CA ILE A 57 -12.27 -13.15 0.44
C ILE A 57 -13.02 -14.47 0.24
N ASN A 58 -14.34 -14.43 0.05
CA ASN A 58 -15.16 -15.61 -0.16
C ASN A 58 -14.74 -16.36 -1.44
N ASN A 59 -14.61 -15.66 -2.56
CA ASN A 59 -14.24 -16.25 -3.85
C ASN A 59 -12.85 -16.91 -3.80
N LEU A 60 -11.87 -16.28 -3.15
CA LEU A 60 -10.49 -16.83 -3.05
C LEU A 60 -10.35 -17.98 -2.06
N SER A 61 -11.21 -18.05 -1.02
CA SER A 61 -11.18 -19.15 -0.03
C SER A 61 -11.91 -20.40 -0.50
N SER A 62 -12.96 -20.22 -1.29
CA SER A 62 -13.89 -21.31 -1.65
C SER A 62 -13.48 -22.11 -2.88
N TYR A 63 -12.59 -21.57 -3.75
CA TYR A 63 -12.36 -22.14 -5.07
C TYR A 63 -10.88 -22.37 -5.41
N SER A 64 -10.57 -23.61 -5.79
CA SER A 64 -9.22 -24.04 -6.16
C SER A 64 -8.75 -23.49 -7.52
N SER A 65 -9.68 -23.10 -8.40
CA SER A 65 -9.37 -22.57 -9.74
C SER A 65 -8.70 -21.18 -9.73
N GLY A 66 -8.78 -20.48 -8.60
CA GLY A 66 -8.15 -19.18 -8.37
C GLY A 66 -8.72 -18.03 -9.20
N ALA A 67 -8.21 -16.83 -8.96
CA ALA A 67 -8.59 -15.64 -9.70
C ALA A 67 -8.13 -15.68 -11.16
N LYS A 68 -8.99 -15.20 -12.08
CA LYS A 68 -8.71 -15.07 -13.52
C LYS A 68 -8.97 -13.65 -14.05
N ALA A 69 -9.73 -12.86 -13.31
CA ALA A 69 -9.94 -11.46 -13.60
C ALA A 69 -10.05 -10.65 -12.31
N PHE A 70 -9.58 -9.42 -12.37
CA PHE A 70 -9.80 -8.38 -11.35
C PHE A 70 -10.67 -7.28 -11.93
N LEU A 71 -11.66 -6.83 -11.16
CA LEU A 71 -12.47 -5.65 -11.46
C LEU A 71 -12.21 -4.61 -10.38
N ILE A 72 -11.75 -3.44 -10.76
CA ILE A 72 -11.40 -2.37 -9.83
C ILE A 72 -12.18 -1.12 -10.21
N ASN A 73 -12.94 -0.54 -9.28
CA ASN A 73 -13.55 0.76 -9.44
C ASN A 73 -12.99 1.79 -8.46
N ALA A 74 -12.83 3.02 -8.94
CA ALA A 74 -12.48 4.18 -8.14
C ALA A 74 -13.67 5.16 -8.05
N GLY A 75 -13.74 5.94 -6.95
CA GLY A 75 -14.78 6.94 -6.72
C GLY A 75 -15.89 6.50 -5.76
N ASN A 76 -16.14 5.20 -5.65
CA ASN A 76 -17.11 4.64 -4.71
C ASN A 76 -16.51 3.40 -4.02
N ALA A 77 -16.47 3.41 -2.71
CA ALA A 77 -15.90 2.34 -1.89
C ALA A 77 -16.81 1.10 -1.82
N ASN A 78 -18.09 1.24 -2.09
CA ASN A 78 -19.11 0.22 -1.81
C ASN A 78 -18.96 -0.38 -0.39
N ALA A 79 -18.69 0.50 0.57
CA ALA A 79 -18.54 0.20 1.99
C ALA A 79 -19.69 0.81 2.78
N ALA A 80 -20.11 0.18 3.87
CA ALA A 80 -21.30 0.54 4.67
C ALA A 80 -22.62 0.54 3.85
N THR A 81 -22.68 -0.24 2.79
CA THR A 81 -23.82 -0.31 1.84
C THR A 81 -24.73 -1.51 2.08
N GLY A 82 -24.47 -2.30 3.12
CA GLY A 82 -25.26 -3.44 3.55
C GLY A 82 -25.49 -4.51 2.47
N GLN A 83 -26.66 -5.15 2.50
CA GLN A 83 -26.99 -6.20 1.54
C GLN A 83 -27.09 -5.71 0.09
N GLN A 84 -27.49 -4.45 -0.11
CA GLN A 84 -27.60 -3.90 -1.46
C GLN A 84 -26.23 -3.77 -2.12
N GLY A 85 -25.23 -3.30 -1.38
CA GLY A 85 -23.84 -3.25 -1.88
C GLY A 85 -23.31 -4.63 -2.27
N MET A 86 -23.64 -5.68 -1.51
CA MET A 86 -23.28 -7.06 -1.86
C MET A 86 -24.02 -7.54 -3.11
N LYS A 87 -25.30 -7.24 -3.28
CA LYS A 87 -26.05 -7.57 -4.51
C LYS A 87 -25.44 -6.87 -5.71
N ASN A 88 -25.10 -5.60 -5.58
CA ASN A 88 -24.52 -4.78 -6.65
C ASN A 88 -23.15 -5.35 -7.11
N VAL A 89 -22.23 -5.65 -6.17
CA VAL A 89 -20.93 -6.21 -6.54
C VAL A 89 -21.04 -7.58 -7.21
N LYS A 90 -21.93 -8.44 -6.73
CA LYS A 90 -22.20 -9.73 -7.36
C LYS A 90 -22.77 -9.59 -8.78
N SER A 91 -23.66 -8.62 -9.02
CA SER A 91 -24.29 -8.44 -10.34
C SER A 91 -23.28 -8.09 -11.42
N TYR A 92 -22.38 -7.13 -11.19
CA TYR A 92 -21.38 -6.79 -12.21
C TYR A 92 -20.28 -7.86 -12.34
N CYS A 93 -19.89 -8.54 -11.24
CA CYS A 93 -18.95 -9.67 -11.32
C CYS A 93 -19.53 -10.81 -12.18
N LYS A 94 -20.80 -11.15 -11.99
CA LYS A 94 -21.50 -12.17 -12.78
C LYS A 94 -21.57 -11.80 -14.25
N ALA A 95 -21.96 -10.56 -14.58
CA ALA A 95 -22.06 -10.11 -15.96
C ALA A 95 -20.70 -10.21 -16.68
N ILE A 96 -19.62 -9.68 -16.07
CA ILE A 96 -18.28 -9.72 -16.66
C ILE A 96 -17.71 -11.16 -16.69
N ALA A 97 -18.01 -11.99 -15.70
CA ALA A 97 -17.63 -13.41 -15.74
C ALA A 97 -18.23 -14.11 -16.97
N SER A 98 -19.51 -13.86 -17.27
CA SER A 98 -20.19 -14.39 -18.46
C SER A 98 -19.51 -13.93 -19.75
N GLU A 99 -19.17 -12.67 -19.89
CA GLU A 99 -18.48 -12.11 -21.08
C GLU A 99 -17.08 -12.70 -21.27
N LEU A 100 -16.36 -12.96 -20.18
CA LEU A 100 -15.02 -13.55 -20.21
C LEU A 100 -15.03 -15.10 -20.29
N ASN A 101 -16.20 -15.75 -20.33
CA ASN A 101 -16.34 -17.21 -20.23
C ASN A 101 -15.64 -17.78 -18.98
N LEU A 102 -15.80 -17.10 -17.85
CA LEU A 102 -15.29 -17.48 -16.53
C LEU A 102 -16.43 -17.87 -15.60
N LYS A 103 -16.11 -18.56 -14.52
CA LYS A 103 -17.01 -18.70 -13.38
C LYS A 103 -17.04 -17.40 -12.56
N GLU A 104 -18.16 -17.11 -11.90
CA GLU A 104 -18.33 -15.90 -11.08
C GLU A 104 -17.23 -15.76 -10.01
N GLU A 105 -16.87 -16.88 -9.37
CA GLU A 105 -15.83 -16.93 -8.34
C GLU A 105 -14.40 -16.69 -8.85
N ASN A 106 -14.17 -16.72 -10.16
CA ASN A 106 -12.88 -16.38 -10.75
C ASN A 106 -12.69 -14.88 -10.96
N VAL A 107 -13.74 -14.07 -10.74
CA VAL A 107 -13.71 -12.62 -10.84
C VAL A 107 -13.60 -12.04 -9.44
N ILE A 108 -12.55 -11.29 -9.19
CA ILE A 108 -12.23 -10.72 -7.88
C ILE A 108 -12.45 -9.19 -7.94
N PRO A 109 -13.43 -8.65 -7.21
CA PRO A 109 -13.70 -7.23 -7.17
C PRO A 109 -12.82 -6.48 -6.15
N PHE A 110 -12.48 -5.24 -6.50
CA PHE A 110 -11.84 -4.26 -5.63
C PHE A 110 -12.52 -2.91 -5.84
N SER A 111 -12.58 -2.07 -4.83
CA SER A 111 -13.11 -0.73 -4.96
C SER A 111 -12.40 0.25 -4.01
N THR A 112 -12.46 1.53 -4.36
CA THR A 112 -11.93 2.62 -3.54
C THR A 112 -12.72 3.90 -3.80
N GLY A 113 -12.81 4.78 -2.82
CA GLY A 113 -13.52 6.05 -2.91
C GLY A 113 -14.43 6.30 -1.73
N VAL A 114 -15.57 6.94 -1.96
CA VAL A 114 -16.50 7.40 -0.91
C VAL A 114 -17.19 6.23 -0.23
N ILE A 115 -17.24 6.31 1.10
CA ILE A 115 -17.92 5.36 2.00
C ILE A 115 -19.36 5.81 2.21
N GLY A 116 -20.30 4.86 2.30
CA GLY A 116 -21.71 5.11 2.64
C GLY A 116 -22.60 5.58 1.50
N GLU A 117 -22.05 5.78 0.30
CA GLU A 117 -22.83 6.12 -0.89
C GLU A 117 -23.27 4.87 -1.66
N ALA A 118 -24.48 4.92 -2.23
CA ALA A 118 -24.96 3.85 -3.09
C ALA A 118 -24.09 3.70 -4.34
N LEU A 119 -23.72 2.46 -4.67
CA LEU A 119 -22.95 2.19 -5.87
C LEU A 119 -23.80 2.37 -7.12
N PRO A 120 -23.46 3.25 -8.08
CA PRO A 120 -24.14 3.38 -9.37
C PRO A 120 -23.79 2.19 -10.28
N VAL A 121 -24.39 1.03 -9.98
CA VAL A 121 -23.99 -0.28 -10.51
C VAL A 121 -24.04 -0.37 -12.03
N ASN A 122 -25.03 0.24 -12.68
CA ASN A 122 -25.15 0.22 -14.14
C ASN A 122 -24.03 0.98 -14.83
N ASN A 123 -23.61 2.11 -14.26
CA ASN A 123 -22.50 2.91 -14.79
C ASN A 123 -21.19 2.11 -14.73
N TYR A 124 -20.88 1.51 -13.58
CA TYR A 124 -19.69 0.69 -13.45
C TYR A 124 -19.75 -0.59 -14.30
N LEU A 125 -20.92 -1.22 -14.44
CA LEU A 125 -21.08 -2.37 -15.33
C LEU A 125 -20.78 -1.97 -16.78
N SER A 126 -21.38 -0.90 -17.29
CA SER A 126 -21.09 -0.40 -18.64
C SER A 126 -19.61 -0.06 -18.83
N ALA A 127 -19.00 0.57 -17.83
CA ALA A 127 -17.56 0.89 -17.86
C ALA A 127 -16.68 -0.37 -17.90
N PHE A 128 -16.99 -1.41 -17.12
CA PHE A 128 -16.26 -2.67 -17.20
C PHE A 128 -16.43 -3.38 -18.53
N GLN A 129 -17.63 -3.34 -19.13
CA GLN A 129 -17.87 -3.87 -20.46
C GLN A 129 -17.03 -3.12 -21.51
N GLU A 130 -17.04 -1.79 -21.47
CA GLU A 130 -16.19 -0.98 -22.34
C GLU A 130 -14.70 -1.24 -22.11
N ALA A 131 -14.24 -1.30 -20.85
CA ALA A 131 -12.87 -1.61 -20.51
C ALA A 131 -12.43 -2.99 -21.04
N ASN A 132 -13.34 -3.99 -21.05
CA ASN A 132 -13.09 -5.31 -21.62
C ASN A 132 -12.77 -5.24 -23.13
N THR A 133 -13.39 -4.36 -23.88
CA THR A 133 -13.08 -4.17 -25.32
C THR A 133 -11.73 -3.50 -25.57
N LYS A 134 -11.15 -2.85 -24.54
CA LYS A 134 -9.89 -2.09 -24.59
C LYS A 134 -8.70 -2.84 -23.97
N LEU A 135 -8.83 -4.13 -23.70
CA LEU A 135 -7.76 -4.94 -23.11
C LEU A 135 -6.46 -4.89 -23.93
N SER A 136 -5.35 -4.60 -23.27
CA SER A 136 -4.03 -4.54 -23.88
C SER A 136 -2.93 -4.85 -22.85
N PRO A 137 -1.86 -5.56 -23.25
CA PRO A 137 -0.71 -5.80 -22.36
C PRO A 137 0.13 -4.54 -22.11
N LYS A 138 -0.18 -3.40 -22.78
CA LYS A 138 0.57 -2.14 -22.68
C LYS A 138 -0.07 -1.10 -21.75
N ASN A 139 -1.29 -1.33 -21.25
CA ASN A 139 -2.09 -0.34 -20.54
C ASN A 139 -1.70 -0.13 -19.05
N TRP A 140 -0.49 -0.48 -18.64
CA TRP A 140 -0.03 -0.36 -17.24
C TRP A 140 -0.15 1.04 -16.66
N ALA A 141 0.23 2.08 -17.45
CA ALA A 141 0.14 3.47 -17.00
C ALA A 141 -1.33 3.92 -16.87
N LYS A 142 -2.20 3.52 -17.80
CA LYS A 142 -3.64 3.78 -17.73
C LYS A 142 -4.26 3.09 -16.52
N ALA A 143 -3.91 1.82 -16.27
CA ALA A 143 -4.37 1.07 -15.10
C ALA A 143 -3.98 1.74 -13.79
N ALA A 144 -2.72 2.21 -13.67
CA ALA A 144 -2.27 2.92 -12.49
C ALA A 144 -3.01 4.26 -12.28
N ASN A 145 -3.40 4.95 -13.35
CA ASN A 145 -4.19 6.20 -13.28
C ASN A 145 -5.66 5.93 -12.92
N ALA A 146 -6.26 4.86 -13.45
CA ALA A 146 -7.68 4.58 -13.30
C ALA A 146 -8.10 4.27 -11.84
N ILE A 147 -7.16 3.87 -10.99
CA ILE A 147 -7.45 3.55 -9.59
C ILE A 147 -7.24 4.70 -8.60
N LEU A 148 -6.80 5.88 -9.08
CA LEU A 148 -6.50 7.04 -8.23
C LEU A 148 -7.77 7.74 -7.73
N THR A 149 -7.73 8.20 -6.48
CA THR A 149 -8.78 9.02 -5.86
C THR A 149 -8.26 10.42 -5.53
N THR A 150 -7.68 10.62 -4.37
CA THR A 150 -7.02 11.86 -3.92
C THR A 150 -5.53 11.91 -4.26
N ASP A 151 -4.99 10.81 -4.80
CA ASP A 151 -3.62 10.73 -5.29
C ASP A 151 -3.33 11.80 -6.37
N THR A 152 -2.17 12.44 -6.33
CA THR A 152 -1.78 13.47 -7.32
C THR A 152 -1.07 12.88 -8.53
N ARG A 153 -0.54 11.66 -8.43
CA ARG A 153 0.24 10.98 -9.48
C ARG A 153 0.13 9.45 -9.41
N PRO A 154 0.25 8.75 -10.55
CA PRO A 154 0.29 7.30 -10.57
C PRO A 154 1.60 6.78 -9.96
N LYS A 155 1.50 5.69 -9.20
CA LYS A 155 2.62 5.02 -8.55
C LYS A 155 2.83 3.67 -9.21
N ILE A 156 3.87 3.57 -10.05
CA ILE A 156 4.18 2.37 -10.82
C ILE A 156 5.69 2.09 -10.77
N ILE A 157 6.05 0.85 -10.50
CA ILE A 157 7.42 0.35 -10.46
C ILE A 157 7.51 -0.88 -11.36
N SER A 158 8.54 -0.92 -12.20
CA SER A 158 8.81 -2.07 -13.06
C SER A 158 10.30 -2.39 -13.09
N LYS A 159 10.63 -3.66 -12.87
CA LYS A 159 12.02 -4.15 -12.84
C LYS A 159 12.20 -5.42 -13.65
N LYS A 160 13.40 -5.60 -14.18
CA LYS A 160 13.90 -6.87 -14.70
C LYS A 160 15.04 -7.36 -13.84
N ILE A 161 15.05 -8.67 -13.57
CA ILE A 161 16.17 -9.34 -12.91
C ILE A 161 16.59 -10.54 -13.74
N THR A 162 17.91 -10.73 -13.89
CA THR A 162 18.48 -11.89 -14.58
C THR A 162 19.08 -12.85 -13.57
N ILE A 163 18.71 -14.11 -13.63
CA ILE A 163 19.16 -15.17 -12.74
C ILE A 163 19.60 -16.35 -13.60
N GLY A 164 20.90 -16.58 -13.68
CA GLY A 164 21.47 -17.49 -14.66
C GLY A 164 21.19 -17.03 -16.08
N LYS A 165 20.54 -17.87 -16.88
CA LYS A 165 20.16 -17.55 -18.28
C LYS A 165 18.74 -17.00 -18.41
N GLN A 166 17.96 -16.93 -17.32
CA GLN A 166 16.58 -16.50 -17.35
C GLN A 166 16.43 -15.05 -16.88
N THR A 167 15.56 -14.30 -17.56
CA THR A 167 15.19 -12.93 -17.17
C THR A 167 13.73 -12.89 -16.76
N PHE A 168 13.48 -12.37 -15.57
CA PHE A 168 12.14 -12.21 -14.98
C PHE A 168 11.75 -10.72 -14.98
N SER A 169 10.52 -10.43 -15.36
CA SER A 169 9.95 -9.10 -15.25
C SER A 169 9.00 -9.06 -14.05
N ILE A 170 9.05 -7.97 -13.30
CA ILE A 170 8.14 -7.72 -12.19
C ILE A 170 7.63 -6.30 -12.34
N THR A 171 6.31 -6.12 -12.46
CA THR A 171 5.67 -4.82 -12.62
C THR A 171 4.54 -4.70 -11.62
N GLY A 172 4.49 -3.57 -10.91
CA GLY A 172 3.44 -3.31 -9.95
C GLY A 172 3.05 -1.86 -9.90
N PHE A 173 1.83 -1.60 -9.49
CA PHE A 173 1.29 -0.27 -9.24
C PHE A 173 0.44 -0.27 -7.97
N ALA A 174 0.33 0.91 -7.35
CA ALA A 174 -0.44 1.11 -6.15
C ALA A 174 -1.09 2.50 -6.13
N LYS A 175 -2.13 2.66 -5.31
CA LYS A 175 -2.76 3.94 -4.98
C LYS A 175 -2.98 4.07 -3.49
N GLY A 176 -2.98 5.30 -3.03
CA GLY A 176 -3.24 5.71 -1.67
C GLY A 176 -2.50 7.00 -1.36
N SER A 177 -3.12 7.90 -0.61
CA SER A 177 -2.57 9.20 -0.20
C SER A 177 -3.07 9.63 1.19
N GLY A 178 -4.27 9.21 1.61
CA GLY A 178 -4.85 9.36 2.94
C GLY A 178 -5.50 8.07 3.41
N MET A 179 -5.98 8.05 4.66
CA MET A 179 -6.53 6.88 5.35
C MET A 179 -5.52 5.72 5.30
N ILE A 180 -4.25 5.99 5.67
CA ILE A 180 -3.16 5.02 5.61
C ILE A 180 -2.64 4.68 7.00
N ARG A 181 -2.94 3.46 7.45
CA ARG A 181 -2.37 2.82 8.63
C ARG A 181 -2.26 1.31 8.44
N PRO A 182 -1.12 0.70 8.79
CA PRO A 182 -0.93 -0.73 8.61
C PRO A 182 -1.65 -1.56 9.68
N ASP A 183 -2.39 -2.52 9.16
CA ASP A 183 -2.82 -3.79 9.78
C ASP A 183 -3.39 -4.68 8.66
N PHE A 184 -2.53 -5.02 7.69
CA PHE A 184 -2.85 -5.58 6.37
C PHE A 184 -3.62 -4.60 5.48
N ALA A 185 -2.86 -3.61 4.99
CA ALA A 185 -3.11 -2.75 3.83
C ALA A 185 -4.09 -1.58 4.04
N THR A 186 -3.61 -0.37 3.73
CA THR A 186 -4.43 0.83 3.57
C THR A 186 -4.23 1.39 2.17
N LEU A 187 -4.50 0.56 1.15
CA LEU A 187 -4.24 0.93 -0.23
C LEU A 187 -4.78 -0.13 -1.19
N LEU A 188 -4.81 0.18 -2.46
CA LEU A 188 -4.89 -0.84 -3.49
C LEU A 188 -3.51 -1.03 -4.11
N SER A 189 -3.01 -2.25 -4.13
CA SER A 189 -1.75 -2.58 -4.80
C SER A 189 -1.85 -3.88 -5.60
N PHE A 190 -1.26 -3.86 -6.79
CA PHE A 190 -1.25 -4.97 -7.72
C PHE A 190 0.16 -5.16 -8.26
N VAL A 191 0.80 -6.28 -7.92
CA VAL A 191 2.16 -6.60 -8.35
C VAL A 191 2.15 -7.94 -9.10
N PHE A 192 2.78 -7.96 -10.27
CA PHE A 192 2.76 -9.09 -11.17
C PHE A 192 4.18 -9.56 -11.47
N ILE A 193 4.38 -10.88 -11.49
CA ILE A 193 5.67 -11.55 -11.73
C ILE A 193 5.54 -12.42 -12.97
N ASP A 194 6.42 -12.27 -13.94
CA ASP A 194 6.53 -13.13 -15.10
C ASP A 194 7.33 -14.41 -14.75
N ALA A 195 6.68 -15.31 -14.01
CA ALA A 195 7.24 -16.58 -13.56
C ALA A 195 6.14 -17.58 -13.17
N LYS A 196 6.48 -18.88 -13.15
CA LYS A 196 5.70 -19.94 -12.51
C LYS A 196 6.20 -20.13 -11.08
N ILE A 197 5.39 -19.72 -10.10
CA ILE A 197 5.67 -19.84 -8.68
C ILE A 197 4.50 -20.56 -8.02
N ASN A 198 4.77 -21.53 -7.16
CA ASN A 198 3.71 -22.22 -6.44
C ASN A 198 3.02 -21.28 -5.42
N ARG A 199 1.75 -21.57 -5.11
CA ARG A 199 0.89 -20.74 -4.26
C ARG A 199 1.48 -20.52 -2.86
N ARG A 200 2.11 -21.53 -2.27
CA ARG A 200 2.70 -21.43 -0.92
C ARG A 200 3.86 -20.45 -0.90
N SER A 201 4.79 -20.56 -1.84
CA SER A 201 5.91 -19.61 -2.00
C SER A 201 5.43 -18.20 -2.30
N LEU A 202 4.43 -18.05 -3.17
CA LEU A 202 3.85 -16.74 -3.51
C LEU A 202 3.21 -16.07 -2.30
N ASN A 203 2.44 -16.81 -1.50
CA ASN A 203 1.82 -16.31 -0.27
C ASN A 203 2.87 -15.86 0.75
N LYS A 204 3.96 -16.61 0.89
CA LYS A 204 5.09 -16.26 1.78
C LYS A 204 5.78 -14.99 1.30
N MET A 205 6.12 -14.91 0.01
CA MET A 205 6.74 -13.71 -0.60
C MET A 205 5.88 -12.47 -0.38
N HIS A 206 4.56 -12.60 -0.57
CA HIS A 206 3.61 -11.50 -0.39
C HIS A 206 3.57 -11.02 1.05
N ALA A 207 3.40 -11.92 2.02
CA ALA A 207 3.37 -11.57 3.44
C ALA A 207 4.67 -10.87 3.88
N GLU A 208 5.83 -11.44 3.55
CA GLU A 208 7.12 -10.84 3.88
C GLU A 208 7.37 -9.47 3.19
N ALA A 209 6.84 -9.29 1.98
CA ALA A 209 6.94 -8.01 1.28
C ALA A 209 6.07 -6.94 1.95
N LEU A 210 4.84 -7.28 2.35
CA LEU A 210 3.93 -6.39 3.08
C LEU A 210 4.50 -5.97 4.42
N ASP A 211 5.06 -6.91 5.20
CA ASP A 211 5.57 -6.63 6.54
C ASP A 211 6.70 -5.59 6.55
N CYS A 212 7.51 -5.53 5.51
CA CYS A 212 8.62 -4.58 5.40
C CYS A 212 8.33 -3.36 4.50
N SER A 213 7.08 -3.16 4.07
CA SER A 213 6.67 -2.08 3.19
C SER A 213 5.36 -1.44 3.63
N PHE A 214 4.22 -1.88 3.08
CA PHE A 214 2.93 -1.29 3.37
C PHE A 214 2.49 -1.44 4.84
N ASN A 215 2.92 -2.49 5.56
CA ASN A 215 2.72 -2.63 7.00
C ASN A 215 3.75 -1.83 7.84
N ALA A 216 4.54 -0.99 7.21
CA ALA A 216 5.56 -0.15 7.84
C ALA A 216 5.44 1.32 7.40
N ILE A 217 4.23 1.75 7.03
CA ILE A 217 3.93 3.15 6.70
C ILE A 217 2.66 3.61 7.41
N THR A 218 2.52 4.91 7.64
CA THR A 218 1.28 5.54 8.09
C THR A 218 1.20 6.98 7.63
N VAL A 219 -0.01 7.49 7.36
CA VAL A 219 -0.26 8.92 7.09
C VAL A 219 -1.01 9.54 8.26
N ASP A 220 -2.13 8.98 8.64
CA ASP A 220 -3.10 9.56 9.59
C ASP A 220 -3.53 8.60 10.71
N GLY A 221 -3.10 7.36 10.68
CA GLY A 221 -3.46 6.36 11.66
C GLY A 221 -4.79 5.66 11.40
N ASP A 222 -5.48 5.96 10.28
CA ASP A 222 -6.78 5.40 9.94
C ASP A 222 -6.70 4.21 8.98
N THR A 223 -7.49 3.16 9.25
CA THR A 223 -7.55 1.93 8.45
C THR A 223 -8.79 1.92 7.57
N SER A 224 -8.63 1.76 6.26
CA SER A 224 -9.74 1.72 5.31
C SER A 224 -10.52 0.39 5.33
N PRO A 225 -11.81 0.38 4.97
CA PRO A 225 -12.60 -0.84 4.78
C PRO A 225 -12.29 -1.58 3.46
N ASN A 226 -11.52 -0.98 2.55
CA ASN A 226 -11.33 -1.46 1.18
C ASN A 226 -9.94 -2.01 0.87
N ASP A 227 -8.99 -1.84 1.79
CA ASP A 227 -7.60 -2.11 1.52
C ASP A 227 -7.34 -3.52 1.05
N SER A 228 -6.60 -3.59 -0.05
CA SER A 228 -6.34 -4.85 -0.73
C SER A 228 -4.99 -4.83 -1.44
N SER A 229 -4.25 -5.90 -1.31
CA SER A 229 -3.00 -6.13 -2.04
C SER A 229 -3.06 -7.45 -2.78
N ALA A 230 -2.67 -7.47 -4.05
CA ALA A 230 -2.56 -8.68 -4.87
C ALA A 230 -1.13 -8.85 -5.39
N LEU A 231 -0.55 -10.02 -5.17
CA LEU A 231 0.68 -10.49 -5.80
C LEU A 231 0.33 -11.65 -6.73
N VAL A 232 0.67 -11.52 -8.00
CA VAL A 232 0.31 -12.45 -9.07
C VAL A 232 1.57 -13.01 -9.72
N ALA A 233 1.69 -14.32 -9.80
CA ALA A 233 2.64 -15.01 -10.69
C ALA A 233 1.86 -15.49 -11.91
N ASN A 234 2.26 -15.11 -13.15
CA ASN A 234 1.50 -15.39 -14.36
C ASN A 234 1.48 -16.89 -14.75
N GLY A 235 2.33 -17.71 -14.13
CA GLY A 235 2.40 -19.15 -14.39
C GLY A 235 3.14 -19.53 -15.66
N ASN A 236 4.03 -18.67 -16.16
CA ASN A 236 4.86 -18.94 -17.33
C ASN A 236 5.71 -20.19 -17.11
N GLU A 237 5.37 -21.28 -17.82
CA GLU A 237 6.01 -22.59 -17.70
C GLU A 237 7.52 -22.55 -18.03
N ALA A 238 7.92 -21.71 -18.97
CA ALA A 238 9.33 -21.53 -19.34
C ALA A 238 10.16 -20.86 -18.23
N LYS A 239 9.52 -20.30 -17.21
CA LYS A 239 10.13 -19.58 -16.10
C LYS A 239 9.75 -20.17 -14.74
N LEU A 240 9.87 -21.48 -14.63
CA LEU A 240 9.62 -22.21 -13.38
C LEU A 240 10.64 -21.79 -12.30
N VAL A 241 10.11 -21.46 -11.14
CA VAL A 241 10.88 -21.13 -9.94
C VAL A 241 10.69 -22.22 -8.90
N GLU A 242 11.72 -23.00 -8.69
CA GLU A 242 11.73 -24.07 -7.69
C GLU A 242 11.75 -23.48 -6.27
N THR A 243 11.03 -24.17 -5.37
CA THR A 243 10.96 -23.80 -3.95
C THR A 243 12.35 -23.91 -3.29
N ASN A 244 12.66 -22.95 -2.42
CA ASN A 244 13.94 -22.81 -1.72
C ASN A 244 15.17 -22.58 -2.63
N SER A 245 14.96 -22.37 -3.94
CA SER A 245 16.05 -22.11 -4.88
C SER A 245 16.67 -20.72 -4.70
N LYS A 246 17.87 -20.53 -5.28
CA LYS A 246 18.51 -19.21 -5.38
C LYS A 246 17.66 -18.24 -6.19
N ALA A 247 16.91 -18.73 -7.18
CA ALA A 247 15.99 -17.93 -7.98
C ALA A 247 14.83 -17.40 -7.14
N GLU A 248 14.18 -18.28 -6.35
CA GLU A 248 13.10 -17.87 -5.45
C GLU A 248 13.55 -16.75 -4.48
N LYS A 249 14.71 -16.92 -3.84
CA LYS A 249 15.25 -15.92 -2.90
C LYS A 249 15.51 -14.57 -3.56
N LYS A 250 16.09 -14.56 -4.78
CA LYS A 250 16.35 -13.32 -5.53
C LYS A 250 15.05 -12.64 -6.01
N ILE A 251 14.06 -13.42 -6.46
CA ILE A 251 12.76 -12.90 -6.85
C ILE A 251 12.05 -12.30 -5.63
N ALA A 252 12.03 -13.00 -4.50
CA ALA A 252 11.46 -12.51 -3.25
C ALA A 252 12.10 -11.19 -2.81
N GLN A 253 13.44 -11.07 -2.91
CA GLN A 253 14.15 -9.83 -2.61
C GLN A 253 13.75 -8.69 -3.57
N CYS A 254 13.60 -8.97 -4.87
CA CYS A 254 13.15 -7.97 -5.84
C CYS A 254 11.69 -7.53 -5.57
N VAL A 255 10.81 -8.47 -5.26
CA VAL A 255 9.41 -8.20 -4.85
C VAL A 255 9.39 -7.28 -3.62
N LYS A 256 10.13 -7.62 -2.56
CA LYS A 256 10.28 -6.75 -1.37
C LYS A 256 10.75 -5.35 -1.74
N GLY A 257 11.71 -5.22 -2.66
CA GLY A 257 12.20 -3.93 -3.14
C GLY A 257 11.12 -3.12 -3.87
N ILE A 258 10.31 -3.76 -4.73
CA ILE A 258 9.21 -3.10 -5.44
C ILE A 258 8.14 -2.62 -4.46
N PHE A 259 7.74 -3.46 -3.49
CA PHE A 259 6.78 -3.07 -2.47
C PHE A 259 7.27 -1.89 -1.62
N LYS A 260 8.54 -1.88 -1.24
CA LYS A 260 9.15 -0.74 -0.52
C LYS A 260 9.13 0.54 -1.34
N GLU A 261 9.53 0.49 -2.62
CA GLU A 261 9.51 1.66 -3.49
C GLU A 261 8.08 2.17 -3.71
N LEU A 262 7.08 1.29 -3.86
CA LEU A 262 5.68 1.69 -3.92
C LEU A 262 5.21 2.35 -2.61
N ALA A 263 5.60 1.80 -1.45
CA ALA A 263 5.29 2.38 -0.14
C ALA A 263 5.92 3.78 0.04
N GLU A 264 7.17 3.97 -0.41
CA GLU A 264 7.82 5.28 -0.41
C GLU A 264 7.07 6.28 -1.29
N LEU A 265 6.64 5.88 -2.50
CA LEU A 265 5.86 6.72 -3.40
C LEU A 265 4.48 7.10 -2.82
N LEU A 266 3.86 6.23 -2.00
CA LEU A 266 2.62 6.54 -1.30
C LEU A 266 2.83 7.65 -0.26
N ILE A 267 3.88 7.55 0.55
CA ILE A 267 4.21 8.58 1.56
C ILE A 267 4.66 9.88 0.92
N GLU A 268 5.39 9.83 -0.19
CA GLU A 268 5.77 11.04 -0.94
C GLU A 268 4.59 11.77 -1.58
N ASP A 269 3.48 11.08 -1.82
CA ASP A 269 2.24 11.59 -2.41
C ASP A 269 1.09 11.62 -1.36
N ALA A 270 1.43 11.57 -0.07
CA ALA A 270 0.42 11.65 0.98
C ALA A 270 -0.26 13.02 0.97
N GLU A 271 -1.55 13.05 1.32
CA GLU A 271 -2.38 14.25 1.33
C GLU A 271 -1.72 15.39 2.12
N GLY A 272 -1.45 16.51 1.44
CA GLY A 272 -0.81 17.69 2.02
C GLY A 272 0.63 17.49 2.51
N ALA A 273 1.28 16.38 2.20
CA ALA A 273 2.64 16.11 2.66
C ALA A 273 3.68 17.07 2.04
N THR A 274 4.52 17.64 2.88
CA THR A 274 5.67 18.45 2.45
C THR A 274 7.00 17.75 2.73
N LYS A 275 7.01 16.75 3.63
CA LYS A 275 8.19 16.01 4.05
C LYS A 275 7.91 14.51 4.19
N LYS A 276 8.89 13.71 3.79
CA LYS A 276 8.97 12.28 4.06
C LYS A 276 9.75 12.06 5.35
N ILE A 277 9.15 11.35 6.31
CA ILE A 277 9.74 11.12 7.63
C ILE A 277 9.92 9.64 7.85
N LYS A 278 11.13 9.24 8.23
CA LYS A 278 11.44 7.88 8.67
C LYS A 278 11.64 7.89 10.18
N ILE A 279 10.86 7.07 10.89
CA ILE A 279 11.06 6.78 12.31
C ILE A 279 11.77 5.44 12.41
N SER A 280 12.98 5.43 12.95
CA SER A 280 13.79 4.23 13.17
C SER A 280 13.95 3.97 14.66
N VAL A 281 13.30 2.93 15.16
CA VAL A 281 13.42 2.50 16.57
C VAL A 281 14.44 1.37 16.62
N ASN A 282 15.46 1.57 17.44
CA ASN A 282 16.61 0.66 17.57
C ASN A 282 16.77 0.20 19.01
N LYS A 283 17.38 -0.97 19.18
CA LYS A 283 17.68 -1.59 20.49
C LYS A 283 16.43 -1.74 21.37
N ALA A 284 15.29 -2.09 20.78
CA ALA A 284 14.08 -2.47 21.50
C ALA A 284 14.20 -3.89 22.06
N ASN A 285 13.46 -4.17 23.10
CA ASN A 285 13.41 -5.49 23.74
C ASN A 285 12.89 -6.58 22.78
N ASN A 286 11.85 -6.26 22.01
CA ASN A 286 11.26 -7.15 21.00
C ASN A 286 10.61 -6.36 19.87
N LEU A 287 10.14 -7.06 18.82
CA LEU A 287 9.53 -6.45 17.66
C LEU A 287 8.22 -5.69 17.98
N GLN A 288 7.44 -6.18 18.97
CA GLN A 288 6.20 -5.51 19.36
C GLN A 288 6.49 -4.13 19.95
N GLN A 289 7.48 -4.03 20.86
CA GLN A 289 7.91 -2.74 21.42
C GLN A 289 8.45 -1.81 20.34
N ALA A 290 9.31 -2.30 19.44
CA ALA A 290 9.86 -1.49 18.35
C ALA A 290 8.76 -0.93 17.44
N LYS A 291 7.79 -1.76 17.07
CA LYS A 291 6.62 -1.35 16.26
C LYS A 291 5.75 -0.35 17.00
N SER A 292 5.36 -0.65 18.25
CA SER A 292 4.48 0.21 19.05
C SER A 292 5.05 1.62 19.17
N VAL A 293 6.30 1.74 19.59
CA VAL A 293 6.97 3.05 19.74
C VAL A 293 7.08 3.78 18.41
N ALA A 294 7.46 3.07 17.33
CA ALA A 294 7.60 3.68 16.01
C ALA A 294 6.27 4.28 15.53
N PHE A 295 5.17 3.54 15.64
CA PHE A 295 3.84 4.03 15.25
C PHE A 295 3.32 5.12 16.20
N THR A 296 3.51 4.97 17.51
CA THR A 296 3.10 6.00 18.48
C THR A 296 3.74 7.36 18.18
N VAL A 297 4.98 7.39 17.73
CA VAL A 297 5.67 8.62 17.32
C VAL A 297 5.20 9.07 15.92
N ALA A 298 5.10 8.15 14.95
CA ALA A 298 4.72 8.45 13.57
C ALA A 298 3.29 8.99 13.43
N GLU A 299 2.38 8.55 14.29
CA GLU A 299 0.96 8.94 14.32
C GLU A 299 0.67 10.12 15.27
N SER A 300 1.68 10.67 15.94
CA SER A 300 1.50 11.80 16.86
C SER A 300 1.25 13.12 16.10
N PRO A 301 0.06 13.73 16.18
CA PRO A 301 -0.20 15.01 15.52
C PRO A 301 0.78 16.10 15.95
N LEU A 302 1.17 16.12 17.24
CA LEU A 302 2.15 17.11 17.74
C LEU A 302 3.55 16.90 17.15
N VAL A 303 3.97 15.67 16.94
CA VAL A 303 5.24 15.38 16.27
C VAL A 303 5.14 15.77 14.79
N LYS A 304 4.08 15.35 14.10
CA LYS A 304 3.88 15.61 12.66
C LYS A 304 3.79 17.11 12.34
N THR A 305 3.09 17.90 13.17
CA THR A 305 3.02 19.37 13.02
C THR A 305 4.35 20.05 13.32
N ALA A 306 5.16 19.54 14.27
CA ALA A 306 6.52 20.04 14.50
C ALA A 306 7.41 19.78 13.27
N MET A 307 7.27 18.61 12.63
CA MET A 307 7.98 18.31 11.38
C MET A 307 7.57 19.29 10.27
N PHE A 308 6.29 19.57 10.09
CA PHE A 308 5.79 20.58 9.14
C PHE A 308 6.41 21.95 9.41
N GLY A 309 6.34 22.44 10.64
CA GLY A 309 6.91 23.71 11.05
C GLY A 309 8.45 23.78 11.07
N SER A 310 9.14 22.69 10.73
CA SER A 310 10.61 22.56 10.84
C SER A 310 11.14 22.81 12.25
N ASP A 311 10.35 22.48 13.26
CA ASP A 311 10.68 22.59 14.68
C ASP A 311 11.28 21.27 15.19
N ALA A 312 12.53 21.33 15.67
CA ALA A 312 13.22 20.18 16.23
C ALA A 312 12.74 19.86 17.66
N ASN A 313 11.44 19.75 17.82
CA ASN A 313 10.79 19.60 19.13
C ASN A 313 11.01 18.22 19.74
N TRP A 314 12.19 18.03 20.31
CA TRP A 314 12.56 16.78 20.97
C TRP A 314 11.63 16.43 22.14
N GLY A 315 11.05 17.44 22.81
CA GLY A 315 10.09 17.26 23.89
C GLY A 315 8.82 16.54 23.42
N ARG A 316 8.27 16.91 22.24
CA ARG A 316 7.12 16.23 21.65
C ARG A 316 7.44 14.78 21.26
N ILE A 317 8.64 14.54 20.73
CA ILE A 317 9.07 13.17 20.38
C ILE A 317 9.21 12.33 21.65
N LEU A 318 9.89 12.85 22.67
CA LEU A 318 10.08 12.15 23.94
C LEU A 318 8.75 11.89 24.66
N SER A 319 7.84 12.87 24.65
CA SER A 319 6.48 12.72 25.20
C SER A 319 5.67 11.65 24.45
N ALA A 320 5.79 11.57 23.12
CA ALA A 320 5.15 10.53 22.35
C ALA A 320 5.70 9.14 22.71
N ILE A 321 7.01 9.00 22.91
CA ILE A 321 7.62 7.75 23.37
C ILE A 321 7.09 7.39 24.76
N GLY A 322 7.07 8.35 25.71
CA GLY A 322 6.66 8.13 27.08
C GLY A 322 5.19 7.73 27.28
N ARG A 323 4.31 8.04 26.30
CA ARG A 323 2.90 7.58 26.34
C ARG A 323 2.70 6.15 25.82
N ASP A 324 3.72 5.54 25.20
CA ASP A 324 3.62 4.19 24.69
C ASP A 324 3.61 3.17 25.84
N ARG A 325 2.60 2.28 25.82
CA ARG A 325 2.36 1.33 26.92
C ARG A 325 3.43 0.25 27.05
N THR A 326 4.33 0.12 26.09
CA THR A 326 5.44 -0.85 26.10
C THR A 326 6.73 -0.27 26.68
N ILE A 327 6.69 1.02 27.08
CA ILE A 327 7.82 1.74 27.67
C ILE A 327 7.65 1.81 29.19
N ASP A 328 8.60 1.23 29.92
CA ASP A 328 8.63 1.27 31.38
C ASP A 328 9.34 2.52 31.91
N THR A 329 10.39 2.98 31.21
CA THR A 329 11.18 4.17 31.58
C THR A 329 11.78 4.86 30.36
N ILE A 330 11.92 6.17 30.42
CA ILE A 330 12.58 6.99 29.39
C ILE A 330 14.06 7.22 29.69
N GLU A 331 14.59 6.82 30.84
CA GLU A 331 15.94 7.14 31.33
C GLU A 331 17.07 6.64 30.41
N ASN A 332 16.82 5.63 29.59
CA ASN A 332 17.79 5.08 28.64
C ASN A 332 17.60 5.57 27.20
N VAL A 333 16.53 6.36 26.94
CA VAL A 333 16.17 6.78 25.60
C VAL A 333 17.17 7.80 25.05
N GLN A 334 17.56 7.58 23.78
CA GLN A 334 18.32 8.55 23.00
C GLN A 334 17.54 8.87 21.70
N ILE A 335 17.58 10.15 21.29
CA ILE A 335 16.93 10.62 20.07
C ILE A 335 17.92 11.41 19.24
N LYS A 336 17.95 11.14 17.93
CA LYS A 336 18.68 11.93 16.94
C LYS A 336 17.75 12.26 15.76
N VAL A 337 17.99 13.38 15.12
CA VAL A 337 17.33 13.77 13.86
C VAL A 337 18.41 14.07 12.83
N ASN A 338 18.43 13.32 11.71
CA ASN A 338 19.44 13.43 10.67
C ASN A 338 20.88 13.52 11.27
N ASP A 339 21.21 12.60 12.16
CA ASP A 339 22.47 12.50 12.92
C ASP A 339 22.73 13.63 13.98
N VAL A 340 21.86 14.62 14.10
CA VAL A 340 21.98 15.65 15.14
C VAL A 340 21.42 15.08 16.46
N PRO A 341 22.23 15.00 17.53
CA PRO A 341 21.77 14.49 18.81
C PRO A 341 20.79 15.49 19.46
N LEU A 342 19.64 15.01 19.91
CA LEU A 342 18.62 15.81 20.59
C LEU A 342 18.45 15.39 22.05
N VAL A 343 18.37 14.08 22.31
CA VAL A 343 18.12 13.51 23.64
C VAL A 343 19.16 12.43 23.96
N LYS A 344 19.64 12.42 25.18
CA LYS A 344 20.52 11.39 25.76
C LYS A 344 20.05 11.08 27.20
N LYS A 345 19.84 9.79 27.48
CA LYS A 345 19.37 9.33 28.80
C LYS A 345 18.10 10.08 29.28
N GLY A 346 17.12 10.20 28.37
CA GLY A 346 15.84 10.85 28.67
C GLY A 346 15.89 12.38 28.88
N ASN A 347 17.05 13.01 28.74
CA ASN A 347 17.24 14.45 28.90
C ASN A 347 17.83 15.05 27.63
N ILE A 348 17.88 16.40 27.55
CA ILE A 348 18.55 17.09 26.45
C ILE A 348 20.02 16.63 26.33
N ASP A 349 20.46 16.31 25.10
CA ASP A 349 21.85 15.89 24.88
C ASP A 349 22.79 17.06 25.14
N PRO A 350 23.88 16.91 25.94
CA PRO A 350 24.87 17.97 26.13
C PRO A 350 25.50 18.50 24.83
N LYS A 351 25.43 17.75 23.74
CA LYS A 351 25.88 18.14 22.39
C LYS A 351 24.77 18.74 21.52
N TYR A 352 23.59 18.94 22.09
CA TYR A 352 22.47 19.58 21.39
C TYR A 352 22.84 20.97 20.86
N SER A 353 22.40 21.27 19.66
CA SER A 353 22.54 22.57 19.05
C SER A 353 21.27 22.92 18.29
N GLU A 354 20.55 23.92 18.75
CA GLU A 354 19.33 24.41 18.13
C GLU A 354 19.54 24.75 16.65
N ALA A 355 20.63 25.45 16.32
CA ALA A 355 20.94 25.84 14.95
C ALA A 355 21.17 24.63 14.01
N LYS A 356 21.82 23.56 14.51
CA LYS A 356 22.03 22.32 13.73
C LYS A 356 20.72 21.56 13.59
N ALA A 357 19.95 21.45 14.66
CA ALA A 357 18.68 20.75 14.67
C ALA A 357 17.66 21.42 13.72
N SER A 358 17.48 22.74 13.82
CA SER A 358 16.61 23.51 12.93
C SER A 358 17.02 23.36 11.45
N ARG A 359 18.33 23.37 11.15
CA ARG A 359 18.81 23.14 9.77
C ARG A 359 18.49 21.71 9.29
N ALA A 360 18.59 20.70 10.15
CA ALA A 360 18.26 19.33 9.83
C ALA A 360 16.76 19.17 9.53
N MET A 361 15.89 19.89 10.26
CA MET A 361 14.44 19.86 10.09
C MET A 361 13.93 20.52 8.81
N LYS A 362 14.71 21.39 8.17
CA LYS A 362 14.34 22.02 6.87
C LYS A 362 14.50 21.09 5.67
N LYS A 363 15.07 19.89 5.86
CA LYS A 363 15.20 18.91 4.77
C LYS A 363 13.84 18.32 4.41
N LYS A 364 13.66 17.91 3.15
CA LYS A 364 12.47 17.19 2.68
C LYS A 364 12.40 15.75 3.21
N GLU A 365 13.55 15.16 3.52
CA GLU A 365 13.67 13.83 4.11
C GLU A 365 14.24 13.93 5.52
N ILE A 366 13.47 13.44 6.49
CA ILE A 366 13.83 13.48 7.90
C ILE A 366 13.95 12.06 8.43
N LEU A 367 15.07 11.76 9.09
CA LEU A 367 15.28 10.52 9.83
C LEU A 367 15.25 10.82 11.33
N ILE A 368 14.26 10.28 12.05
CA ILE A 368 14.21 10.29 13.50
C ILE A 368 14.69 8.93 13.99
N GLN A 369 15.83 8.89 14.65
CA GLN A 369 16.40 7.69 15.25
C GLN A 369 16.10 7.69 16.75
N ILE A 370 15.38 6.65 17.20
CA ILE A 370 15.04 6.42 18.60
C ILE A 370 15.79 5.18 19.06
N ILE A 371 16.62 5.31 20.08
CA ILE A 371 17.43 4.22 20.62
C ILE A 371 16.94 3.95 22.06
N LEU A 372 16.24 2.82 22.26
CA LEU A 372 15.63 2.48 23.54
C LEU A 372 16.62 1.88 24.55
N ASN A 373 17.66 1.22 24.06
CA ASN A 373 18.68 0.51 24.89
C ASN A 373 18.09 -0.58 25.81
N THR A 374 17.00 -1.22 25.41
CA THR A 374 16.34 -2.31 26.15
C THR A 374 16.60 -3.69 25.55
N GLY A 375 17.15 -3.77 24.32
CA GLY A 375 17.41 -5.03 23.62
C GLY A 375 18.24 -4.86 22.36
N LYS A 376 17.93 -5.65 21.31
CA LYS A 376 18.67 -5.64 20.02
C LYS A 376 17.76 -5.52 18.81
N THR A 377 16.44 -5.48 19.01
CA THR A 377 15.47 -5.47 17.92
C THR A 377 15.31 -4.05 17.37
N GLU A 378 15.03 -3.97 16.08
CA GLU A 378 14.81 -2.71 15.36
C GLU A 378 13.56 -2.78 14.49
N PHE A 379 12.97 -1.61 14.23
CA PHE A 379 11.86 -1.45 13.30
C PHE A 379 11.82 -0.03 12.75
N GLU A 380 11.42 0.11 11.49
CA GLU A 380 11.30 1.40 10.81
C GLU A 380 9.88 1.62 10.30
N VAL A 381 9.37 2.84 10.44
CA VAL A 381 8.09 3.31 9.86
C VAL A 381 8.35 4.53 9.01
N LEU A 382 7.72 4.59 7.83
CA LEU A 382 7.66 5.82 7.03
C LEU A 382 6.33 6.53 7.29
N THR A 383 6.40 7.85 7.40
CA THR A 383 5.24 8.73 7.54
C THR A 383 5.50 10.08 6.84
N SER A 384 4.47 10.92 6.78
CA SER A 384 4.56 12.31 6.34
C SER A 384 4.45 13.26 7.53
N ASP A 385 4.75 14.53 7.33
CA ASP A 385 4.33 15.62 8.20
C ASP A 385 2.79 15.81 8.13
N LEU A 386 2.26 16.74 8.93
CA LEU A 386 0.85 17.13 8.95
C LEU A 386 0.77 18.63 8.69
N SER A 387 0.31 18.99 7.49
CA SER A 387 0.16 20.35 7.02
C SER A 387 -1.29 20.87 7.14
N GLU A 388 -1.49 22.14 6.85
CA GLU A 388 -2.82 22.75 6.72
C GLU A 388 -3.58 22.15 5.52
N ASP A 389 -2.88 21.84 4.44
CA ASP A 389 -3.48 21.23 3.23
C ASP A 389 -4.12 19.87 3.53
N TYR A 390 -3.56 19.07 4.46
CA TYR A 390 -4.21 17.83 4.89
C TYR A 390 -5.63 18.09 5.43
N VAL A 391 -5.77 19.15 6.26
CA VAL A 391 -7.07 19.51 6.84
C VAL A 391 -8.02 20.00 5.76
N LEU A 392 -7.56 20.84 4.83
CA LEU A 392 -8.36 21.36 3.73
C LEU A 392 -8.87 20.22 2.82
N ILE A 393 -7.99 19.34 2.39
CA ILE A 393 -8.34 18.19 1.53
C ILE A 393 -9.42 17.33 2.20
N ASN A 394 -9.25 17.02 3.49
CA ASN A 394 -10.15 16.11 4.19
C ASN A 394 -11.45 16.77 4.69
N SER A 395 -11.51 18.11 4.77
CA SER A 395 -12.76 18.82 5.05
C SER A 395 -13.71 18.84 3.83
N ASP A 396 -13.17 18.81 2.63
CA ASP A 396 -13.93 18.87 1.38
C ASP A 396 -14.23 17.49 0.79
N TYR A 397 -13.40 16.50 1.09
CA TYR A 397 -13.56 15.14 0.57
C TYR A 397 -14.43 14.29 1.51
N ARG A 398 -15.59 13.82 1.00
CA ARG A 398 -16.37 12.81 1.70
C ARG A 398 -15.69 11.45 1.52
N SER A 399 -15.12 10.97 2.58
CA SER A 399 -14.53 9.61 2.63
C SER A 399 -15.52 8.58 3.15
#